data_3dcbb1b1271e1298601cc52139ac3f51
#
_entry.id   3dcbb1b1271e1298601cc52139ac3f51
#
_cell.length_a   1.000
_cell.length_b   1.000
_cell.length_c   1.000
_cell.angle_alpha   90.00
_cell.angle_beta   90.00
_cell.angle_gamma   90.00
#
_symmetry.space_group_name_H-M   'P 1'
#
loop_
_entity.id
_entity.type
_entity.pdbx_description
1 polymer ?
#
loop_
_entity_poly.entity_id
_entity_poly.type
_entity_poly.pdbx_seq_one_letter_code
_entity_poly.pdbx_strand_id
1 'polypeptide(L)'
;VPRWAATRGAQPAFSERSGPDSWRTLTWAGFHRQMLSVAAGLLEMGLGKGRPLMVLSGNSLEQAVLTAAAEYVGIPVAPVSPAYSLLSQEFTRLLGIHELVEPAAVFVQNTGPFAKALEALGLPDAATIAVDGAAPGQVDWRSLADGAMNPQRLAAVEAARAAIGKADTARIFFTSGSTGVPKGVPLSYANLAMMCGQVSYGHRPSAELPVVMLDWLPWNHAM
;
A
#
# COMPACT_ATOMS: atom_id res chain seq x y z
N VAL A 1 11.26 -2.79 -8.40
CA VAL A 1 11.89 -3.31 -7.16
C VAL A 1 12.90 -4.41 -7.44
N PRO A 2 12.58 -5.52 -8.19
CA PRO A 2 13.53 -6.63 -8.36
C PRO A 2 14.90 -6.23 -8.90
N ARG A 3 14.94 -5.37 -9.95
CA ARG A 3 16.18 -4.85 -10.53
C ARG A 3 17.09 -4.17 -9.48
N TRP A 4 16.54 -3.31 -8.64
CA TRP A 4 17.32 -2.60 -7.62
C TRP A 4 17.76 -3.52 -6.49
N ALA A 5 16.93 -4.50 -6.11
CA ALA A 5 17.33 -5.51 -5.13
C ALA A 5 18.53 -6.33 -5.62
N ALA A 6 18.58 -6.66 -6.92
CA ALA A 6 19.69 -7.40 -7.52
C ALA A 6 20.97 -6.57 -7.67
N THR A 7 20.86 -5.26 -7.99
CA THR A 7 22.03 -4.41 -8.34
C THR A 7 22.49 -3.52 -7.18
N ARG A 8 21.62 -3.21 -6.22
CA ARG A 8 21.84 -2.27 -5.11
C ARG A 8 21.28 -2.80 -3.79
N GLY A 9 21.25 -4.11 -3.59
CA GLY A 9 20.54 -4.78 -2.49
C GLY A 9 20.86 -4.26 -1.10
N ALA A 10 22.10 -3.91 -0.81
CA ALA A 10 22.53 -3.38 0.48
C ALA A 10 22.26 -1.87 0.67
N GLN A 11 21.92 -1.13 -0.40
CA GLN A 11 21.66 0.30 -0.30
C GLN A 11 20.27 0.57 0.28
N PRO A 12 20.06 1.73 0.96
CA PRO A 12 18.76 2.18 1.40
C PRO A 12 17.77 2.30 0.24
N ALA A 13 16.58 1.75 0.42
CA ALA A 13 15.43 1.97 -0.46
C ALA A 13 14.50 3.05 0.13
N PHE A 14 14.18 2.91 1.41
CA PHE A 14 13.37 3.85 2.17
C PHE A 14 13.94 4.04 3.56
N SER A 15 13.80 5.25 4.10
CA SER A 15 14.11 5.53 5.50
C SER A 15 12.99 6.35 6.10
N GLU A 16 12.61 6.04 7.32
CA GLU A 16 11.56 6.69 8.09
C GLU A 16 12.09 7.12 9.45
N ARG A 17 11.70 8.28 9.91
CA ARG A 17 12.08 8.77 11.23
C ARG A 17 11.44 7.91 12.32
N SER A 18 12.24 7.36 13.22
CA SER A 18 11.80 6.55 14.36
C SER A 18 11.98 7.27 15.70
N GLY A 19 12.59 8.46 15.69
CA GLY A 19 12.83 9.31 16.85
C GLY A 19 13.52 10.61 16.46
N PRO A 20 13.83 11.51 17.41
CA PRO A 20 14.46 12.78 17.10
C PRO A 20 15.72 12.68 16.25
N ASP A 21 16.59 11.70 16.56
CA ASP A 21 17.88 11.49 15.91
C ASP A 21 18.05 10.06 15.36
N SER A 22 16.96 9.32 15.21
CA SER A 22 17.00 7.93 14.75
C SER A 22 16.14 7.70 13.51
N TRP A 23 16.64 6.79 12.66
CA TRP A 23 16.00 6.40 11.41
C TRP A 23 15.87 4.89 11.34
N ARG A 24 14.70 4.43 10.92
CA ARG A 24 14.47 3.06 10.53
C ARG A 24 14.63 2.97 9.01
N THR A 25 15.55 2.13 8.55
CA THR A 25 15.91 2.03 7.14
C THR A 25 15.62 0.64 6.60
N LEU A 26 15.00 0.58 5.46
CA LEU A 26 14.75 -0.62 4.69
C LEU A 26 15.64 -0.62 3.44
N THR A 27 16.50 -1.62 3.29
CA THR A 27 17.36 -1.77 2.12
C THR A 27 16.56 -2.30 0.92
N TRP A 28 17.08 -2.17 -0.31
CA TRP A 28 16.43 -2.71 -1.50
C TRP A 28 16.22 -4.23 -1.42
N ALA A 29 17.17 -4.98 -0.87
CA ALA A 29 17.01 -6.42 -0.65
C ALA A 29 15.94 -6.72 0.40
N GLY A 30 15.92 -5.97 1.51
CA GLY A 30 14.90 -6.07 2.55
C GLY A 30 13.50 -5.75 2.01
N PHE A 31 13.38 -4.63 1.28
CA PHE A 31 12.13 -4.21 0.66
C PHE A 31 11.59 -5.28 -0.32
N HIS A 32 12.44 -5.82 -1.18
CA HIS A 32 12.05 -6.86 -2.13
C HIS A 32 11.59 -8.14 -1.44
N ARG A 33 12.33 -8.59 -0.41
CA ARG A 33 11.96 -9.78 0.37
C ARG A 33 10.59 -9.60 1.03
N GLN A 34 10.38 -8.49 1.75
CA GLN A 34 9.10 -8.22 2.40
C GLN A 34 7.97 -8.04 1.38
N MET A 35 8.22 -7.35 0.27
CA MET A 35 7.24 -7.20 -0.82
C MET A 35 6.74 -8.55 -1.33
N LEU A 36 7.63 -9.50 -1.59
CA LEU A 36 7.24 -10.84 -2.05
C LEU A 36 6.47 -11.62 -0.98
N SER A 37 6.92 -11.54 0.28
CA SER A 37 6.25 -12.22 1.40
C SER A 37 4.84 -11.68 1.62
N VAL A 38 4.69 -10.35 1.66
CA VAL A 38 3.39 -9.68 1.79
C VAL A 38 2.50 -9.99 0.60
N ALA A 39 3.01 -9.94 -0.64
CA ALA A 39 2.25 -10.29 -1.84
C ALA A 39 1.68 -11.71 -1.77
N ALA A 40 2.49 -12.69 -1.34
CA ALA A 40 2.03 -14.06 -1.14
C ALA A 40 0.94 -14.16 -0.06
N GLY A 41 1.15 -13.48 1.08
CA GLY A 41 0.16 -13.45 2.16
C GLY A 41 -1.16 -12.80 1.75
N LEU A 42 -1.14 -11.70 0.97
CA LEU A 42 -2.36 -11.10 0.44
C LEU A 42 -3.13 -12.04 -0.49
N LEU A 43 -2.42 -12.82 -1.33
CA LEU A 43 -3.05 -13.84 -2.18
C LEU A 43 -3.65 -14.97 -1.33
N GLU A 44 -2.97 -15.41 -0.26
CA GLU A 44 -3.47 -16.43 0.68
C GLU A 44 -4.71 -15.95 1.46
N MET A 45 -4.83 -14.64 1.71
CA MET A 45 -6.06 -14.02 2.24
C MET A 45 -7.19 -13.95 1.19
N GLY A 46 -6.97 -14.37 -0.06
CA GLY A 46 -7.94 -14.33 -1.14
C GLY A 46 -8.09 -12.96 -1.82
N LEU A 47 -7.16 -12.03 -1.61
CA LEU A 47 -7.19 -10.75 -2.30
C LEU A 47 -6.75 -10.92 -3.76
N GLY A 48 -7.31 -10.08 -4.64
CA GLY A 48 -7.03 -10.11 -6.08
C GLY A 48 -7.53 -8.87 -6.80
N LYS A 49 -7.58 -8.91 -8.12
CA LYS A 49 -7.92 -7.76 -8.99
C LYS A 49 -9.31 -7.15 -8.77
N GLY A 50 -10.27 -7.93 -8.27
CA GLY A 50 -11.68 -7.52 -8.25
C GLY A 50 -12.03 -6.52 -7.16
N ARG A 51 -11.31 -6.52 -6.05
CA ARG A 51 -11.62 -5.68 -4.88
C ARG A 51 -10.36 -5.05 -4.31
N PRO A 52 -10.37 -3.74 -4.03
CA PRO A 52 -9.18 -3.05 -3.58
C PRO A 52 -8.80 -3.37 -2.13
N LEU A 53 -7.53 -3.13 -1.82
CA LEU A 53 -7.01 -3.01 -0.47
C LEU A 53 -7.08 -1.54 -0.06
N MET A 54 -7.89 -1.22 0.95
CA MET A 54 -8.04 0.14 1.46
C MET A 54 -6.97 0.43 2.51
N VAL A 55 -6.31 1.60 2.41
CA VAL A 55 -5.28 2.04 3.35
C VAL A 55 -5.79 3.27 4.10
N LEU A 56 -5.91 3.18 5.43
CA LEU A 56 -6.39 4.28 6.27
C LEU A 56 -5.25 5.07 6.93
N SER A 57 -4.03 4.55 6.91
CA SER A 57 -2.88 5.11 7.59
C SER A 57 -2.14 6.17 6.76
N GLY A 58 -1.29 6.95 7.45
CA GLY A 58 -0.33 7.83 6.81
C GLY A 58 0.90 7.07 6.30
N ASN A 59 1.83 7.82 5.68
CA ASN A 59 3.06 7.27 5.11
C ASN A 59 3.87 6.48 6.16
N SER A 60 4.33 5.29 5.78
CA SER A 60 5.20 4.44 6.59
C SER A 60 5.97 3.45 5.71
N LEU A 61 7.01 2.82 6.25
CA LEU A 61 7.73 1.75 5.55
C LEU A 61 6.81 0.58 5.23
N GLU A 62 5.91 0.23 6.14
CA GLU A 62 4.94 -0.85 5.96
C GLU A 62 3.96 -0.52 4.84
N GLN A 63 3.45 0.71 4.78
CA GLN A 63 2.59 1.14 3.68
C GLN A 63 3.31 1.10 2.33
N ALA A 64 4.60 1.48 2.28
CA ALA A 64 5.40 1.37 1.06
C ALA A 64 5.52 -0.07 0.58
N VAL A 65 5.83 -0.99 1.49
CA VAL A 65 5.92 -2.44 1.21
C VAL A 65 4.55 -2.98 0.78
N LEU A 66 3.49 -2.68 1.53
CA LEU A 66 2.12 -3.12 1.24
C LEU A 66 1.66 -2.70 -0.15
N THR A 67 1.84 -1.40 -0.46
CA THR A 67 1.46 -0.86 -1.76
C THR A 67 2.21 -1.54 -2.90
N ALA A 68 3.54 -1.68 -2.77
CA ALA A 68 4.35 -2.36 -3.78
C ALA A 68 3.97 -3.84 -3.91
N ALA A 69 3.68 -4.53 -2.81
CA ALA A 69 3.26 -5.93 -2.80
C ALA A 69 1.90 -6.14 -3.47
N ALA A 70 0.90 -5.33 -3.11
CA ALA A 70 -0.43 -5.38 -3.69
C ALA A 70 -0.39 -5.11 -5.20
N GLU A 71 0.28 -4.02 -5.62
CA GLU A 71 0.45 -3.71 -7.03
C GLU A 71 1.25 -4.76 -7.80
N TYR A 72 2.21 -5.43 -7.15
CA TYR A 72 3.02 -6.49 -7.79
C TYR A 72 2.20 -7.71 -8.20
N VAL A 73 1.08 -7.97 -7.52
CA VAL A 73 0.18 -9.09 -7.81
C VAL A 73 -1.20 -8.68 -8.32
N GLY A 74 -1.37 -7.44 -8.72
CA GLY A 74 -2.58 -6.95 -9.37
C GLY A 74 -3.73 -6.59 -8.42
N ILE A 75 -3.47 -6.41 -7.13
CA ILE A 75 -4.46 -5.95 -6.16
C ILE A 75 -4.50 -4.41 -6.19
N PRO A 76 -5.65 -3.78 -6.52
CA PRO A 76 -5.76 -2.33 -6.50
C PRO A 76 -5.59 -1.77 -5.07
N VAL A 77 -4.87 -0.65 -4.93
CA VAL A 77 -4.71 0.02 -3.63
C VAL A 77 -5.54 1.30 -3.61
N ALA A 78 -6.32 1.47 -2.54
CA ALA A 78 -7.18 2.62 -2.31
C ALA A 78 -6.71 3.38 -1.05
N PRO A 79 -5.73 4.30 -1.15
CA PRO A 79 -5.27 5.09 -0.02
C PRO A 79 -6.30 6.17 0.32
N VAL A 80 -6.78 6.16 1.55
CA VAL A 80 -7.80 7.08 2.07
C VAL A 80 -7.16 8.07 3.03
N SER A 81 -7.60 9.33 3.01
CA SER A 81 -7.10 10.34 3.93
C SER A 81 -7.32 9.90 5.39
N PRO A 82 -6.25 9.84 6.21
CA PRO A 82 -6.38 9.50 7.63
C PRO A 82 -7.33 10.44 8.38
N ALA A 83 -7.49 11.68 7.90
CA ALA A 83 -8.42 12.64 8.49
C ALA A 83 -9.88 12.16 8.48
N TYR A 84 -10.28 11.33 7.51
CA TYR A 84 -11.64 10.79 7.44
C TYR A 84 -11.91 9.75 8.54
N SER A 85 -10.86 9.14 9.09
CA SER A 85 -10.92 8.19 10.20
C SER A 85 -10.65 8.84 11.55
N LEU A 86 -9.73 9.82 11.62
CA LEU A 86 -9.22 10.36 12.88
C LEU A 86 -9.93 11.63 13.33
N LEU A 87 -10.43 12.46 12.38
CA LEU A 87 -11.04 13.76 12.70
C LEU A 87 -12.57 13.76 12.52
N SER A 88 -13.14 12.72 11.92
CA SER A 88 -14.59 12.59 11.73
C SER A 88 -15.21 11.82 12.89
N GLN A 89 -16.39 12.26 13.35
CA GLN A 89 -17.18 11.51 14.33
C GLN A 89 -18.26 10.62 13.66
N GLU A 90 -18.75 11.05 12.51
CA GLU A 90 -19.82 10.35 11.78
C GLU A 90 -19.28 9.42 10.67
N PHE A 91 -18.00 9.51 10.35
CA PHE A 91 -17.33 8.72 9.30
C PHE A 91 -18.00 8.75 7.92
N THR A 92 -18.86 9.72 7.64
CA THR A 92 -19.68 9.78 6.40
C THR A 92 -18.84 9.64 5.13
N ARG A 93 -17.67 10.32 5.06
CA ARG A 93 -16.78 10.24 3.89
C ARG A 93 -16.10 8.88 3.80
N LEU A 94 -15.68 8.31 4.93
CA LEU A 94 -15.06 7.00 4.99
C LEU A 94 -16.04 5.91 4.57
N LEU A 95 -17.26 5.94 5.09
CA LEU A 95 -18.33 5.00 4.74
C LEU A 95 -18.72 5.11 3.28
N GLY A 96 -18.86 6.33 2.75
CA GLY A 96 -19.14 6.54 1.33
C GLY A 96 -18.02 6.01 0.42
N ILE A 97 -16.74 6.11 0.83
CA ILE A 97 -15.61 5.49 0.12
C ILE A 97 -15.71 3.96 0.20
N HIS A 98 -16.00 3.42 1.38
CA HIS A 98 -16.14 1.99 1.60
C HIS A 98 -17.23 1.39 0.70
N GLU A 99 -18.41 2.01 0.65
CA GLU A 99 -19.51 1.61 -0.25
C GLU A 99 -19.14 1.71 -1.73
N LEU A 100 -18.36 2.75 -2.10
CA LEU A 100 -17.94 2.96 -3.48
C LEU A 100 -16.96 1.89 -3.98
N VAL A 101 -16.03 1.45 -3.14
CA VAL A 101 -14.92 0.59 -3.58
C VAL A 101 -15.04 -0.86 -3.10
N GLU A 102 -15.92 -1.14 -2.15
CA GLU A 102 -16.15 -2.48 -1.58
C GLU A 102 -14.84 -3.23 -1.29
N PRO A 103 -13.97 -2.70 -0.38
CA PRO A 103 -12.63 -3.22 -0.21
C PRO A 103 -12.63 -4.68 0.28
N ALA A 104 -11.64 -5.46 -0.18
CA ALA A 104 -11.43 -6.82 0.31
C ALA A 104 -10.77 -6.85 1.69
N ALA A 105 -9.94 -5.85 1.99
CA ALA A 105 -9.25 -5.69 3.27
C ALA A 105 -8.94 -4.22 3.53
N VAL A 106 -8.64 -3.92 4.79
CA VAL A 106 -8.23 -2.61 5.28
C VAL A 106 -6.88 -2.73 5.98
N PHE A 107 -5.98 -1.78 5.73
CA PHE A 107 -4.70 -1.67 6.40
C PHE A 107 -4.66 -0.45 7.32
N VAL A 108 -4.14 -0.65 8.53
CA VAL A 108 -3.87 0.41 9.52
C VAL A 108 -2.49 0.25 10.13
N GLN A 109 -1.79 1.37 10.38
CA GLN A 109 -0.51 1.34 11.09
C GLN A 109 -0.69 0.99 12.58
N ASN A 110 -1.76 1.48 13.21
CA ASN A 110 -2.07 1.19 14.61
C ASN A 110 -3.59 1.16 14.79
N THR A 111 -4.11 0.08 15.38
CA THR A 111 -5.56 -0.07 15.55
C THR A 111 -6.17 0.90 16.55
N GLY A 112 -5.43 1.32 17.58
CA GLY A 112 -5.96 2.16 18.65
C GLY A 112 -6.59 3.47 18.13
N PRO A 113 -5.85 4.34 17.41
CA PRO A 113 -6.42 5.57 16.86
C PRO A 113 -7.55 5.34 15.86
N PHE A 114 -7.55 4.21 15.15
CA PHE A 114 -8.54 3.89 14.12
C PHE A 114 -9.69 2.99 14.60
N ALA A 115 -9.74 2.62 15.89
CA ALA A 115 -10.70 1.65 16.42
C ALA A 115 -12.16 1.97 16.07
N LYS A 116 -12.59 3.22 16.30
CA LYS A 116 -13.96 3.66 15.97
C LYS A 116 -14.26 3.62 14.48
N ALA A 117 -13.26 3.95 13.65
CA ALA A 117 -13.41 3.90 12.19
C ALA A 117 -13.50 2.45 11.69
N LEU A 118 -12.71 1.52 12.26
CA LEU A 118 -12.77 0.09 11.94
C LEU A 118 -14.11 -0.51 12.37
N GLU A 119 -14.61 -0.14 13.56
CA GLU A 119 -15.94 -0.54 14.04
C GLU A 119 -17.05 -0.05 13.10
N ALA A 120 -17.00 1.22 12.69
CA ALA A 120 -17.96 1.80 11.76
C ALA A 120 -17.97 1.13 10.37
N LEU A 121 -16.81 0.66 9.91
CA LEU A 121 -16.71 -0.08 8.64
C LEU A 121 -17.34 -1.47 8.71
N GLY A 122 -17.43 -2.09 9.88
CA GLY A 122 -18.08 -3.39 10.08
C GLY A 122 -17.49 -4.55 9.28
N LEU A 123 -16.20 -4.45 8.92
CA LEU A 123 -15.51 -5.52 8.20
C LEU A 123 -15.19 -6.70 9.13
N PRO A 124 -15.12 -7.94 8.61
CA PRO A 124 -14.62 -9.06 9.39
C PRO A 124 -13.19 -8.79 9.90
N ASP A 125 -12.89 -9.25 11.12
CA ASP A 125 -11.55 -9.09 11.71
C ASP A 125 -10.44 -9.57 10.78
N ALA A 126 -10.62 -10.72 10.12
CA ALA A 126 -9.67 -11.30 9.17
C ALA A 126 -9.40 -10.43 7.93
N ALA A 127 -10.21 -9.39 7.69
CA ALA A 127 -9.99 -8.40 6.63
C ALA A 127 -9.19 -7.17 7.11
N THR A 128 -8.84 -7.08 8.41
CA THR A 128 -8.05 -5.97 8.95
C THR A 128 -6.59 -6.40 9.11
N ILE A 129 -5.70 -5.68 8.43
CA ILE A 129 -4.23 -5.83 8.53
C ILE A 129 -3.72 -4.70 9.41
N ALA A 130 -3.04 -5.01 10.51
CA ALA A 130 -2.51 -4.03 11.44
C ALA A 130 -1.02 -4.23 11.71
N VAL A 131 -0.27 -3.12 11.80
CA VAL A 131 1.16 -3.16 12.18
C VAL A 131 1.29 -3.23 13.69
N ASP A 132 0.57 -2.37 14.39
CA ASP A 132 0.53 -2.33 15.85
C ASP A 132 -0.90 -2.52 16.37
N GLY A 133 -1.03 -3.26 17.47
CA GLY A 133 -2.29 -3.42 18.20
C GLY A 133 -3.30 -4.32 17.48
N ALA A 134 -2.87 -5.27 16.65
CA ALA A 134 -3.76 -6.26 16.05
C ALA A 134 -4.57 -6.99 17.11
N ALA A 135 -5.90 -6.96 17.00
CA ALA A 135 -6.81 -7.70 17.87
C ALA A 135 -6.88 -9.19 17.47
N PRO A 136 -7.36 -10.07 18.36
CA PRO A 136 -7.60 -11.47 18.00
C PRO A 136 -8.49 -11.58 16.76
N GLY A 137 -8.04 -12.36 15.77
CA GLY A 137 -8.72 -12.52 14.49
C GLY A 137 -8.24 -11.57 13.38
N GLN A 138 -7.61 -10.46 13.73
CA GLN A 138 -6.99 -9.55 12.76
C GLN A 138 -5.62 -10.08 12.29
N VAL A 139 -5.19 -9.62 11.14
CA VAL A 139 -3.91 -10.02 10.53
C VAL A 139 -2.79 -9.14 11.06
N ASP A 140 -1.89 -9.71 11.84
CA ASP A 140 -0.66 -9.03 12.26
C ASP A 140 0.28 -8.85 11.05
N TRP A 141 0.74 -7.63 10.83
CA TRP A 141 1.65 -7.28 9.75
C TRP A 141 2.88 -8.18 9.67
N ARG A 142 3.46 -8.56 10.81
CA ARG A 142 4.67 -9.39 10.87
C ARG A 142 4.42 -10.78 10.26
N SER A 143 3.20 -11.30 10.42
CA SER A 143 2.84 -12.59 9.82
C SER A 143 2.90 -12.55 8.29
N LEU A 144 2.64 -11.40 7.68
CA LEU A 144 2.77 -11.19 6.25
C LEU A 144 4.21 -10.86 5.85
N ALA A 145 4.86 -9.90 6.54
CA ALA A 145 6.17 -9.36 6.17
C ALA A 145 7.34 -10.34 6.38
N ASP A 146 7.24 -11.17 7.43
CA ASP A 146 8.28 -12.13 7.82
C ASP A 146 7.93 -13.58 7.40
N GLY A 147 6.84 -13.75 6.65
CA GLY A 147 6.41 -15.05 6.15
C GLY A 147 7.47 -15.72 5.28
N ALA A 148 7.74 -17.00 5.53
CA ALA A 148 8.73 -17.75 4.76
C ALA A 148 8.28 -17.92 3.30
N MET A 149 9.15 -17.55 2.37
CA MET A 149 8.93 -17.82 0.94
C MET A 149 9.35 -19.25 0.61
N ASN A 150 8.51 -19.94 -0.11
CA ASN A 150 8.77 -21.26 -0.67
C ASN A 150 8.44 -21.26 -2.18
N PRO A 151 8.81 -22.31 -2.94
CA PRO A 151 8.57 -22.35 -4.38
C PRO A 151 7.09 -22.21 -4.78
N GLN A 152 6.17 -22.74 -3.98
CA GLN A 152 4.72 -22.65 -4.24
C GLN A 152 4.21 -21.20 -4.09
N ARG A 153 4.58 -20.52 -3.00
CA ARG A 153 4.24 -19.11 -2.78
C ARG A 153 4.81 -18.22 -3.88
N LEU A 154 6.08 -18.45 -4.25
CA LEU A 154 6.71 -17.70 -5.33
C LEU A 154 6.00 -17.93 -6.67
N ALA A 155 5.65 -19.15 -7.00
CA ALA A 155 4.91 -19.48 -8.22
C ALA A 155 3.53 -18.80 -8.27
N ALA A 156 2.81 -18.73 -7.14
CA ALA A 156 1.54 -18.02 -7.04
C ALA A 156 1.70 -16.52 -7.27
N VAL A 157 2.72 -15.90 -6.67
CA VAL A 157 3.04 -14.47 -6.86
C VAL A 157 3.38 -14.17 -8.33
N GLU A 158 4.23 -14.97 -8.97
CA GLU A 158 4.62 -14.75 -10.37
C GLU A 158 3.45 -15.02 -11.32
N ALA A 159 2.59 -16.00 -11.04
CA ALA A 159 1.38 -16.25 -11.82
C ALA A 159 0.40 -15.06 -11.74
N ALA A 160 0.14 -14.54 -10.55
CA ALA A 160 -0.70 -13.36 -10.36
C ALA A 160 -0.13 -12.14 -11.09
N ARG A 161 1.18 -11.92 -10.97
CA ARG A 161 1.89 -10.84 -11.68
C ARG A 161 1.77 -10.97 -13.19
N ALA A 162 1.99 -12.14 -13.74
CA ALA A 162 1.90 -12.39 -15.19
C ALA A 162 0.48 -12.15 -15.74
N ALA A 163 -0.53 -12.26 -14.90
CA ALA A 163 -1.94 -12.03 -15.27
C ALA A 163 -2.33 -10.53 -15.31
N ILE A 164 -1.45 -9.60 -14.92
CA ILE A 164 -1.76 -8.17 -14.89
C ILE A 164 -1.81 -7.60 -16.30
N GLY A 165 -2.95 -6.98 -16.65
CA GLY A 165 -3.14 -6.23 -17.88
C GLY A 165 -2.83 -4.73 -17.73
N LYS A 166 -2.48 -4.08 -18.84
CA LYS A 166 -2.20 -2.62 -18.85
C LYS A 166 -3.39 -1.78 -18.38
N ALA A 167 -4.61 -2.23 -18.65
CA ALA A 167 -5.86 -1.55 -18.31
C ALA A 167 -6.35 -1.88 -16.89
N ASP A 168 -5.75 -2.88 -16.21
CA ASP A 168 -6.15 -3.21 -14.85
C ASP A 168 -5.90 -2.01 -13.94
N THR A 169 -6.81 -1.80 -12.97
CA THR A 169 -6.68 -0.75 -11.97
C THR A 169 -5.55 -1.10 -10.99
N ALA A 170 -4.61 -0.17 -10.81
CA ALA A 170 -3.52 -0.29 -9.85
C ALA A 170 -3.80 0.50 -8.57
N ARG A 171 -4.33 1.72 -8.71
CA ARG A 171 -4.67 2.60 -7.58
C ARG A 171 -6.02 3.27 -7.78
N ILE A 172 -6.66 3.63 -6.66
CA ILE A 172 -7.88 4.45 -6.66
C ILE A 172 -7.63 5.61 -5.72
N PHE A 173 -7.49 6.83 -6.26
CA PHE A 173 -7.43 8.05 -5.46
C PHE A 173 -8.80 8.68 -5.28
N PHE A 174 -8.95 9.48 -4.24
CA PHE A 174 -10.22 10.12 -3.92
C PHE A 174 -10.08 11.64 -3.98
N THR A 175 -10.97 12.27 -4.74
CA THR A 175 -11.06 13.73 -4.82
C THR A 175 -12.23 14.23 -3.97
N SER A 176 -12.10 15.42 -3.40
CA SER A 176 -13.21 16.09 -2.69
C SER A 176 -14.32 16.40 -3.68
N GLY A 177 -15.36 15.58 -3.68
CA GLY A 177 -16.56 15.88 -4.48
C GLY A 177 -17.30 17.11 -3.96
N SER A 178 -17.87 17.92 -4.86
CA SER A 178 -18.75 19.06 -4.51
C SER A 178 -20.00 18.63 -3.73
N THR A 179 -20.35 17.36 -3.76
CA THR A 179 -21.52 16.73 -3.10
C THR A 179 -21.23 16.17 -1.71
N GLY A 180 -20.02 16.35 -1.17
CA GLY A 180 -19.62 15.84 0.16
C GLY A 180 -19.07 14.42 0.18
N VAL A 181 -19.47 13.52 -0.73
CA VAL A 181 -18.93 12.18 -0.88
C VAL A 181 -17.74 12.23 -1.87
N PRO A 182 -16.56 11.70 -1.50
CA PRO A 182 -15.42 11.68 -2.38
C PRO A 182 -15.66 10.83 -3.64
N LYS A 183 -15.14 11.31 -4.78
CA LYS A 183 -15.18 10.56 -6.05
C LYS A 183 -13.91 9.74 -6.20
N GLY A 184 -14.06 8.46 -6.55
CA GLY A 184 -12.93 7.59 -6.86
C GLY A 184 -12.38 7.85 -8.27
N VAL A 185 -11.06 8.00 -8.37
CA VAL A 185 -10.32 8.14 -9.63
C VAL A 185 -9.41 6.93 -9.79
N PRO A 186 -9.82 5.92 -10.58
CA PRO A 186 -8.99 4.75 -10.83
C PRO A 186 -7.82 5.11 -11.76
N LEU A 187 -6.63 4.68 -11.40
CA LEU A 187 -5.43 4.74 -12.23
C LEU A 187 -5.02 3.33 -12.63
N SER A 188 -4.86 3.12 -13.92
CA SER A 188 -4.40 1.84 -14.47
C SER A 188 -2.87 1.68 -14.35
N TYR A 189 -2.38 0.46 -14.53
CA TYR A 189 -0.95 0.19 -14.65
C TYR A 189 -0.31 0.98 -15.80
N ALA A 190 -1.03 1.21 -16.90
CA ALA A 190 -0.56 2.05 -17.99
C ALA A 190 -0.37 3.51 -17.56
N ASN A 191 -1.31 4.07 -16.76
CA ASN A 191 -1.19 5.43 -16.25
C ASN A 191 0.03 5.58 -15.34
N LEU A 192 0.23 4.63 -14.40
CA LEU A 192 1.39 4.65 -13.49
C LEU A 192 2.70 4.50 -14.26
N ALA A 193 2.78 3.60 -15.25
CA ALA A 193 3.97 3.41 -16.05
C ALA A 193 4.34 4.66 -16.86
N MET A 194 3.32 5.35 -17.43
CA MET A 194 3.52 6.60 -18.16
C MET A 194 4.04 7.70 -17.23
N MET A 195 3.44 7.88 -16.05
CA MET A 195 3.89 8.86 -15.07
C MET A 195 5.32 8.60 -14.60
N CYS A 196 5.67 7.35 -14.28
CA CYS A 196 7.04 6.98 -13.91
C CYS A 196 8.03 7.24 -15.06
N GLY A 197 7.63 6.98 -16.30
CA GLY A 197 8.43 7.28 -17.50
C GLY A 197 8.70 8.78 -17.65
N GLN A 198 7.69 9.63 -17.48
CA GLN A 198 7.81 11.09 -17.55
C GLN A 198 8.75 11.64 -16.47
N VAL A 199 8.58 11.20 -15.23
CA VAL A 199 9.46 11.59 -14.11
C VAL A 199 10.90 11.17 -14.38
N SER A 200 11.12 9.94 -14.81
CA SER A 200 12.45 9.42 -15.11
C SER A 200 13.11 10.16 -16.28
N TYR A 201 12.33 10.58 -17.28
CA TYR A 201 12.84 11.35 -18.42
C TYR A 201 13.23 12.77 -18.01
N GLY A 202 12.38 13.44 -17.23
CA GLY A 202 12.64 14.82 -16.76
C GLY A 202 13.84 14.93 -15.81
N HIS A 203 14.19 13.84 -15.11
CA HIS A 203 15.29 13.81 -14.14
C HIS A 203 16.50 13.02 -14.64
N ARG A 204 16.72 12.94 -15.97
CA ARG A 204 17.86 12.22 -16.57
C ARG A 204 19.24 12.58 -15.98
N PRO A 205 19.57 13.85 -15.68
CA PRO A 205 20.85 14.19 -15.07
C PRO A 205 21.06 13.56 -13.70
N SER A 206 20.00 13.26 -12.98
CA SER A 206 20.07 12.61 -11.65
C SER A 206 20.22 11.07 -11.73
N ALA A 207 20.14 10.49 -12.93
CA ALA A 207 20.39 9.04 -13.11
C ALA A 207 21.86 8.66 -12.85
N GLU A 208 22.77 9.60 -12.95
CA GLU A 208 24.21 9.40 -12.68
C GLU A 208 24.58 9.63 -11.22
N LEU A 209 23.75 10.33 -10.46
CA LEU A 209 23.95 10.61 -9.03
C LEU A 209 22.89 9.88 -8.19
N PRO A 210 23.28 9.36 -7.02
CA PRO A 210 22.30 8.80 -6.09
C PRO A 210 21.36 9.92 -5.61
N VAL A 211 20.11 9.89 -6.07
CA VAL A 211 19.08 10.84 -5.65
C VAL A 211 18.48 10.36 -4.34
N VAL A 212 18.53 11.22 -3.32
CA VAL A 212 17.81 11.06 -2.06
C VAL A 212 16.65 12.05 -2.07
N MET A 213 15.42 11.53 -2.00
CA MET A 213 14.22 12.38 -1.94
C MET A 213 13.70 12.40 -0.51
N LEU A 214 13.46 13.60 0.00
CA LEU A 214 12.69 13.79 1.23
C LEU A 214 11.23 13.97 0.83
N ASP A 215 10.42 12.97 1.16
CA ASP A 215 8.99 12.99 0.89
C ASP A 215 8.21 13.17 2.20
N TRP A 216 7.40 14.23 2.27
CA TRP A 216 6.53 14.58 3.39
C TRP A 216 5.05 14.64 2.97
N LEU A 217 4.80 14.48 1.66
CA LEU A 217 3.46 14.58 1.11
C LEU A 217 2.66 13.30 1.40
N PRO A 218 1.39 13.43 1.78
CA PRO A 218 0.55 12.27 2.03
C PRO A 218 0.34 11.43 0.77
N TRP A 219 0.62 10.14 0.83
CA TRP A 219 0.48 9.22 -0.32
C TRP A 219 -0.97 8.89 -0.70
N ASN A 220 -1.92 9.43 0.00
CA ASN A 220 -3.34 9.38 -0.35
C ASN A 220 -3.80 10.49 -1.31
N HIS A 221 -2.90 11.41 -1.69
CA HIS A 221 -3.17 12.44 -2.69
C HIS A 221 -2.52 12.09 -4.02
N ALA A 222 -3.29 12.29 -5.11
CA ALA A 222 -2.75 12.32 -6.47
C ALA A 222 -2.18 13.73 -6.72
N MET A 223 -0.86 13.84 -6.68
CA MET A 223 -0.14 15.04 -7.10
C MET A 223 0.74 14.74 -8.28
#